data_8a1ba9bc0f09700e0876195e73e3dcff
#
_entry.id   8a1ba9bc0f09700e0876195e73e3dcff
#
_cell.length_a   1.000
_cell.length_b   1.000
_cell.length_c   1.000
_cell.angle_alpha   90.00
_cell.angle_beta   90.00
_cell.angle_gamma   90.00
#
_symmetry.space_group_name_H-M   'P 1'
#
loop_
_entity.id
_entity.type
_entity.pdbx_description
1 polymer ?
#
loop_
_entity_poly.entity_id
_entity_poly.type
_entity_poly.pdbx_seq_one_letter_code
_entity_poly.pdbx_strand_id
1 'polypeptide(L)'
;MVNIKFFLLCPIPEDQKPINEYIGLKENPLTNWTTLSKKYYQRQIFSFFLVIFVLSSAFSFSDINFFEDWVIENLFWTNFCLMNFGFLLIFRWSQVQKRFNTSRLFYEEISWYDGQIWEKPLLIIKNDRLISSQKITPILNRLKRTTYFFSYITFLLFLLLNI
;
A
#
# COMPACT_ATOMS: atom_id res chain seq x y z
N MET A 1 -20.78 22.39 2.17
CA MET A 1 -20.78 22.54 0.70
C MET A 1 -19.43 23.07 0.30
N VAL A 2 -18.59 22.26 -0.33
CA VAL A 2 -17.28 22.70 -0.86
C VAL A 2 -17.58 23.57 -2.07
N ASN A 3 -17.05 24.78 -2.06
CA ASN A 3 -17.32 25.78 -3.09
C ASN A 3 -16.78 25.28 -4.44
N ILE A 4 -17.67 24.84 -5.32
CA ILE A 4 -17.41 24.32 -6.66
C ILE A 4 -16.52 25.26 -7.50
N LYS A 5 -16.58 26.57 -7.24
CA LYS A 5 -15.74 27.56 -7.89
C LYS A 5 -14.22 27.36 -7.66
N PHE A 6 -13.81 26.84 -6.53
CA PHE A 6 -12.36 26.57 -6.26
C PHE A 6 -11.83 25.35 -7.00
N PHE A 7 -12.68 24.39 -7.36
CA PHE A 7 -12.30 23.24 -8.17
C PHE A 7 -12.02 23.61 -9.63
N LEU A 8 -12.70 24.65 -10.12
CA LEU A 8 -12.54 25.18 -11.49
C LEU A 8 -11.23 25.99 -11.69
N LEU A 9 -10.56 26.37 -10.60
CA LEU A 9 -9.30 27.13 -10.63
C LEU A 9 -8.05 26.25 -10.45
N CYS A 10 -8.22 24.92 -10.39
CA CYS A 10 -7.10 24.00 -10.26
C CYS A 10 -6.57 23.64 -11.67
N PRO A 11 -5.36 24.09 -12.05
CA PRO A 11 -4.80 23.83 -13.38
C PRO A 11 -4.33 22.37 -13.54
N ILE A 12 -4.34 21.58 -12.46
CA ILE A 12 -3.84 20.20 -12.46
C ILE A 12 -4.78 19.29 -13.25
N PRO A 13 -4.25 18.48 -14.18
CA PRO A 13 -5.01 17.44 -14.89
C PRO A 13 -5.72 16.50 -13.91
N GLU A 14 -6.89 16.01 -14.30
CA GLU A 14 -7.72 15.13 -13.44
C GLU A 14 -6.94 13.92 -12.90
N ASP A 15 -6.13 13.30 -13.74
CA ASP A 15 -5.35 12.10 -13.42
C ASP A 15 -4.27 12.34 -12.36
N GLN A 16 -3.78 13.59 -12.25
CA GLN A 16 -2.71 13.97 -11.33
C GLN A 16 -3.24 14.56 -10.01
N LYS A 17 -4.56 14.70 -9.85
CA LYS A 17 -5.16 15.19 -8.60
C LYS A 17 -5.00 14.12 -7.49
N PRO A 18 -4.52 14.48 -6.29
CA PRO A 18 -4.35 13.54 -5.18
C PRO A 18 -5.63 12.77 -4.82
N ILE A 19 -6.79 13.38 -5.00
CA ILE A 19 -8.08 12.75 -4.72
C ILE A 19 -8.36 11.60 -5.70
N ASN A 20 -8.02 11.76 -6.97
CA ASN A 20 -8.24 10.74 -7.99
C ASN A 20 -7.25 9.57 -7.82
N GLU A 21 -6.02 9.84 -7.41
CA GLU A 21 -5.07 8.78 -7.01
C GLU A 21 -5.60 7.97 -5.80
N TYR A 22 -6.16 8.65 -4.80
CA TYR A 22 -6.79 7.98 -3.66
C TYR A 22 -7.97 7.10 -4.11
N ILE A 23 -8.84 7.62 -4.99
CA ILE A 23 -9.96 6.87 -5.54
C ILE A 23 -9.45 5.67 -6.35
N GLY A 24 -8.46 5.87 -7.21
CA GLY A 24 -7.84 4.80 -7.99
C GLY A 24 -7.27 3.66 -7.12
N LEU A 25 -6.59 4.00 -6.01
CA LEU A 25 -6.14 2.98 -5.05
C LEU A 25 -7.30 2.29 -4.33
N LYS A 26 -8.40 3.00 -4.07
CA LYS A 26 -9.57 2.43 -3.41
C LYS A 26 -10.37 1.51 -4.33
N GLU A 27 -10.40 1.77 -5.62
CA GLU A 27 -11.13 0.99 -6.61
C GLU A 27 -10.33 -0.19 -7.17
N ASN A 28 -9.00 -0.10 -7.13
CA ASN A 28 -8.13 -1.17 -7.61
C ASN A 28 -8.31 -2.44 -6.78
N PRO A 29 -8.60 -3.61 -7.38
CA PRO A 29 -8.83 -4.88 -6.68
C PRO A 29 -7.63 -5.32 -5.83
N LEU A 30 -6.39 -4.96 -6.20
CA LEU A 30 -5.18 -5.29 -5.45
C LEU A 30 -5.02 -4.46 -4.17
N THR A 31 -5.63 -3.29 -4.07
CA THR A 31 -5.46 -2.36 -2.95
C THR A 31 -6.74 -2.05 -2.19
N ASN A 32 -7.91 -2.28 -2.79
CA ASN A 32 -9.24 -2.01 -2.21
C ASN A 32 -9.41 -2.63 -0.81
N TRP A 33 -8.99 -3.89 -0.65
CA TRP A 33 -9.14 -4.62 0.61
C TRP A 33 -8.45 -3.93 1.81
N THR A 34 -7.44 -3.08 1.57
CA THR A 34 -6.77 -2.31 2.63
C THR A 34 -7.69 -1.28 3.27
N THR A 35 -8.71 -0.81 2.54
CA THR A 35 -9.68 0.19 3.01
C THR A 35 -10.87 -0.42 3.74
N LEU A 36 -11.06 -1.74 3.63
CA LEU A 36 -12.19 -2.46 4.20
C LEU A 36 -12.12 -2.58 5.73
N SER A 37 -13.18 -3.07 6.34
CA SER A 37 -13.25 -3.30 7.78
C SER A 37 -12.22 -4.33 8.24
N LYS A 38 -11.89 -4.33 9.54
CA LYS A 38 -10.85 -5.19 10.13
C LYS A 38 -11.03 -6.68 9.80
N LYS A 39 -12.28 -7.16 9.83
CA LYS A 39 -12.57 -8.59 9.54
C LYS A 39 -12.25 -8.97 8.09
N TYR A 40 -12.69 -8.14 7.13
CA TYR A 40 -12.40 -8.38 5.71
C TYR A 40 -10.91 -8.26 5.39
N TYR A 41 -10.24 -7.29 6.00
CA TYR A 41 -8.79 -7.12 5.88
C TYR A 41 -8.03 -8.38 6.34
N GLN A 42 -8.34 -8.91 7.52
CA GLN A 42 -7.71 -10.13 8.03
C GLN A 42 -8.00 -11.36 7.15
N ARG A 43 -9.25 -11.51 6.70
CA ARG A 43 -9.64 -12.60 5.79
C ARG A 43 -8.85 -12.54 4.49
N GLN A 44 -8.64 -11.34 3.95
CA GLN A 44 -7.91 -11.17 2.70
C GLN A 44 -6.41 -11.50 2.86
N ILE A 45 -5.78 -11.06 3.94
CA ILE A 45 -4.39 -11.44 4.25
C ILE A 45 -4.27 -12.96 4.38
N PHE A 46 -5.19 -13.60 5.09
CA PHE A 46 -5.19 -15.05 5.24
C PHE A 46 -5.38 -15.77 3.88
N SER A 47 -6.25 -15.25 3.02
CA SER A 47 -6.41 -15.79 1.66
C SER A 47 -5.12 -15.66 0.84
N PHE A 48 -4.45 -14.50 0.87
CA PHE A 48 -3.16 -14.32 0.20
C PHE A 48 -2.08 -15.25 0.78
N PHE A 49 -2.05 -15.41 2.10
CA PHE A 49 -1.14 -16.36 2.75
C PHE A 49 -1.33 -17.78 2.21
N LEU A 50 -2.57 -18.27 2.16
CA LEU A 50 -2.87 -19.61 1.66
C LEU A 50 -2.46 -19.78 0.18
N VAL A 51 -2.79 -18.81 -0.67
CA VAL A 51 -2.45 -18.87 -2.09
C VAL A 51 -0.93 -18.92 -2.28
N ILE A 52 -0.17 -18.06 -1.61
CA ILE A 52 1.28 -18.02 -1.73
C ILE A 52 1.90 -19.30 -1.13
N PHE A 53 1.36 -19.81 -0.02
CA PHE A 53 1.83 -21.05 0.60
C PHE A 53 1.66 -22.25 -0.33
N VAL A 54 0.49 -22.37 -0.99
CA VAL A 54 0.26 -23.45 -1.97
C VAL A 54 1.18 -23.29 -3.18
N LEU A 55 1.40 -22.08 -3.66
CA LEU A 55 2.32 -21.84 -4.76
C LEU A 55 3.77 -22.17 -4.37
N SER A 56 4.24 -21.73 -3.20
CA SER A 56 5.60 -22.06 -2.73
C SER A 56 5.79 -23.55 -2.54
N SER A 57 4.78 -24.25 -1.99
CA SER A 57 4.84 -25.70 -1.82
C SER A 57 4.95 -26.46 -3.14
N ALA A 58 4.30 -25.97 -4.21
CA ALA A 58 4.39 -26.59 -5.53
C ALA A 58 5.79 -26.49 -6.15
N PHE A 59 6.53 -25.44 -5.83
CA PHE A 59 7.92 -25.28 -6.32
C PHE A 59 8.95 -26.07 -5.51
N SER A 60 8.70 -26.31 -4.22
CA SER A 60 9.63 -27.00 -3.32
C SER A 60 9.47 -28.54 -3.29
N PHE A 61 8.64 -29.11 -4.15
CA PHE A 61 8.35 -30.56 -4.17
C PHE A 61 9.55 -31.45 -4.57
N SER A 62 10.64 -30.86 -5.07
CA SER A 62 11.78 -31.62 -5.62
C SER A 62 12.74 -32.18 -4.57
N ASP A 63 12.76 -31.66 -3.33
CA ASP A 63 13.81 -31.97 -2.34
C ASP A 63 13.27 -32.43 -0.98
N ILE A 64 12.23 -33.28 -0.96
CA ILE A 64 11.60 -33.78 0.28
C ILE A 64 12.48 -34.88 0.93
N ASN A 65 13.60 -34.49 1.50
CA ASN A 65 14.34 -35.41 2.36
C ASN A 65 13.89 -35.35 3.84
N PHE A 66 13.50 -34.17 4.30
CA PHE A 66 12.98 -33.94 5.65
C PHE A 66 11.73 -33.04 5.59
N PHE A 67 10.61 -33.57 6.06
CA PHE A 67 9.32 -32.86 6.04
C PHE A 67 9.35 -31.55 6.88
N GLU A 68 10.10 -31.54 7.97
CA GLU A 68 10.23 -30.37 8.85
C GLU A 68 10.94 -29.22 8.16
N ASP A 69 12.05 -29.46 7.50
CA ASP A 69 12.82 -28.44 6.76
C ASP A 69 12.01 -27.88 5.60
N TRP A 70 11.31 -28.75 4.88
CA TRP A 70 10.40 -28.32 3.81
C TRP A 70 9.30 -27.37 4.30
N VAL A 71 8.68 -27.65 5.47
CA VAL A 71 7.65 -26.77 6.05
C VAL A 71 8.24 -25.41 6.44
N ILE A 72 9.41 -25.41 7.09
CA ILE A 72 10.06 -24.17 7.54
C ILE A 72 10.44 -23.30 6.33
N GLU A 73 11.02 -23.91 5.30
CA GLU A 73 11.38 -23.22 4.06
C GLU A 73 10.16 -22.59 3.37
N ASN A 74 9.07 -23.35 3.22
CA ASN A 74 7.83 -22.84 2.62
C ASN A 74 7.22 -21.70 3.44
N LEU A 75 7.24 -21.80 4.76
CA LEU A 75 6.78 -20.72 5.63
C LEU A 75 7.66 -19.47 5.50
N PHE A 76 8.97 -19.64 5.38
CA PHE A 76 9.89 -18.52 5.16
C PHE A 76 9.58 -17.79 3.84
N TRP A 77 9.50 -18.51 2.72
CA TRP A 77 9.20 -17.90 1.43
C TRP A 77 7.84 -17.24 1.39
N THR A 78 6.81 -17.86 1.98
CA THR A 78 5.46 -17.29 2.08
C THR A 78 5.46 -15.98 2.85
N ASN A 79 6.09 -15.94 4.03
CA ASN A 79 6.17 -14.72 4.83
C ASN A 79 7.02 -13.64 4.16
N PHE A 80 8.12 -14.03 3.50
CA PHE A 80 8.97 -13.10 2.76
C PHE A 80 8.21 -12.43 1.61
N CYS A 81 7.42 -13.17 0.84
CA CYS A 81 6.57 -12.62 -0.21
C CYS A 81 5.51 -11.64 0.35
N LEU A 82 4.84 -12.03 1.45
CA LEU A 82 3.84 -11.16 2.10
C LEU A 82 4.46 -9.88 2.66
N MET A 83 5.65 -9.97 3.24
CA MET A 83 6.39 -8.82 3.74
C MET A 83 6.69 -7.83 2.59
N ASN A 84 7.25 -8.31 1.46
CA ASN A 84 7.54 -7.46 0.31
C ASN A 84 6.29 -6.83 -0.27
N PHE A 85 5.21 -7.60 -0.41
CA PHE A 85 3.92 -7.07 -0.86
C PHE A 85 3.38 -5.99 0.09
N GLY A 86 3.51 -6.18 1.41
CA GLY A 86 3.16 -5.19 2.41
C GLY A 86 3.97 -3.90 2.26
N PHE A 87 5.29 -3.97 2.01
CA PHE A 87 6.12 -2.79 1.75
C PHE A 87 5.69 -2.04 0.49
N LEU A 88 5.35 -2.73 -0.58
CA LEU A 88 4.83 -2.10 -1.80
C LEU A 88 3.53 -1.34 -1.54
N LEU A 89 2.60 -1.91 -0.75
CA LEU A 89 1.36 -1.24 -0.38
C LEU A 89 1.62 -0.01 0.50
N ILE A 90 2.51 -0.11 1.50
CA ILE A 90 2.90 1.02 2.33
C ILE A 90 3.50 2.14 1.47
N PHE A 91 4.37 1.80 0.54
CA PHE A 91 4.99 2.76 -0.36
C PHE A 91 3.94 3.52 -1.19
N ARG A 92 3.01 2.78 -1.83
CA ARG A 92 1.91 3.36 -2.62
C ARG A 92 1.03 4.31 -1.78
N TRP A 93 0.54 3.87 -0.64
CA TRP A 93 -0.29 4.68 0.24
C TRP A 93 0.47 5.87 0.85
N SER A 94 1.76 5.71 1.16
CA SER A 94 2.61 6.79 1.65
C SER A 94 2.83 7.89 0.61
N GLN A 95 2.95 7.54 -0.67
CA GLN A 95 3.05 8.55 -1.73
C GLN A 95 1.79 9.39 -1.83
N VAL A 96 0.62 8.75 -1.83
CA VAL A 96 -0.65 9.49 -1.82
C VAL A 96 -0.76 10.38 -0.59
N GLN A 97 -0.40 9.86 0.60
CA GLN A 97 -0.39 10.66 1.83
C GLN A 97 0.51 11.90 1.72
N LYS A 98 1.71 11.75 1.18
CA LYS A 98 2.64 12.87 0.97
C LYS A 98 2.02 13.94 0.06
N ARG A 99 1.39 13.56 -1.05
CA ARG A 99 0.72 14.49 -1.98
C ARG A 99 -0.44 15.26 -1.33
N PHE A 100 -1.20 14.62 -0.43
CA PHE A 100 -2.23 15.33 0.36
C PHE A 100 -1.64 16.33 1.35
N ASN A 101 -0.50 16.01 1.96
CA ASN A 101 0.12 16.86 2.99
C ASN A 101 0.97 18.00 2.44
N THR A 102 1.44 17.90 1.20
CA THR A 102 2.23 18.95 0.55
C THR A 102 1.36 20.14 0.14
N SER A 103 1.88 21.34 0.35
CA SER A 103 1.26 22.60 -0.08
C SER A 103 1.51 22.91 -1.56
N ARG A 104 2.55 22.34 -2.15
CA ARG A 104 2.94 22.52 -3.55
C ARG A 104 2.82 21.20 -4.28
N LEU A 105 2.12 21.21 -5.41
CA LEU A 105 2.02 20.06 -6.30
C LEU A 105 2.77 20.35 -7.59
N PHE A 106 3.64 19.43 -7.95
CA PHE A 106 4.21 19.38 -9.29
C PHE A 106 3.21 18.69 -10.20
N TYR A 107 2.93 19.27 -11.33
CA TYR A 107 2.10 18.69 -12.36
C TYR A 107 2.75 18.90 -13.74
N GLU A 108 2.50 17.99 -14.64
CA GLU A 108 2.94 18.04 -16.02
C GLU A 108 1.73 18.29 -16.91
N GLU A 109 1.78 19.36 -17.68
CA GLU A 109 0.86 19.54 -18.80
C GLU A 109 1.28 18.63 -19.97
N ILE A 110 0.40 18.43 -20.93
CA ILE A 110 0.55 17.50 -22.08
C ILE A 110 1.81 17.75 -22.92
N SER A 111 2.48 18.88 -22.76
CA SER A 111 3.74 19.18 -23.45
C SER A 111 4.96 18.89 -22.56
N TRP A 112 5.82 18.11 -23.06
CA TRP A 112 6.94 17.32 -22.56
C TRP A 112 8.00 18.01 -21.70
N TYR A 113 7.96 19.32 -21.48
CA TYR A 113 9.07 20.07 -20.85
C TYR A 113 8.70 21.03 -19.71
N ASP A 114 7.45 21.29 -19.45
CA ASP A 114 7.05 22.33 -18.49
C ASP A 114 6.39 21.73 -17.23
N GLY A 115 7.23 21.14 -16.37
CA GLY A 115 6.81 20.80 -15.01
C GLY A 115 6.45 22.09 -14.26
N GLN A 116 5.15 22.34 -14.05
CA GLN A 116 4.66 23.50 -13.33
C GLN A 116 4.43 23.19 -11.87
N ILE A 117 4.54 24.22 -11.02
CA ILE A 117 4.28 24.13 -9.59
C ILE A 117 3.00 24.90 -9.30
N TRP A 118 2.02 24.19 -8.73
CA TRP A 118 0.81 24.83 -8.24
C TRP A 118 0.80 24.88 -6.70
N GLU A 119 0.59 26.07 -6.14
CA GLU A 119 0.42 26.24 -4.70
C GLU A 119 -1.06 26.13 -4.33
N LYS A 120 -1.36 25.19 -3.43
CA LYS A 120 -2.72 24.94 -2.96
C LYS A 120 -3.22 26.10 -2.11
N PRO A 121 -4.45 26.60 -2.31
CA PRO A 121 -5.10 27.51 -1.39
C PRO A 121 -5.26 26.91 0.01
N LEU A 122 -5.22 27.73 1.05
CA LEU A 122 -5.29 27.28 2.46
C LEU A 122 -6.52 26.40 2.77
N LEU A 123 -7.66 26.66 2.11
CA LEU A 123 -8.88 25.86 2.29
C LEU A 123 -8.69 24.41 1.76
N ILE A 124 -8.04 24.27 0.61
CA ILE A 124 -7.74 22.94 0.04
C ILE A 124 -6.75 22.21 0.92
N ILE A 125 -5.68 22.87 1.39
CA ILE A 125 -4.69 22.27 2.30
C ILE A 125 -5.36 21.73 3.58
N LYS A 126 -6.29 22.50 4.18
CA LYS A 126 -7.02 22.03 5.37
C LYS A 126 -7.84 20.77 5.09
N ASN A 127 -8.61 20.77 3.99
CA ASN A 127 -9.40 19.61 3.59
C ASN A 127 -8.53 18.39 3.27
N ASP A 128 -7.45 18.57 2.54
CA ASP A 128 -6.50 17.52 2.20
C ASP A 128 -5.88 16.90 3.44
N ARG A 129 -5.46 17.70 4.41
CA ARG A 129 -4.94 17.22 5.70
C ARG A 129 -5.97 16.44 6.50
N LEU A 130 -7.25 16.88 6.48
CA LEU A 130 -8.34 16.14 7.14
C LEU A 130 -8.56 14.76 6.48
N ILE A 131 -8.59 14.70 5.15
CA ILE A 131 -8.71 13.44 4.41
C ILE A 131 -7.50 12.53 4.72
N SER A 132 -6.30 13.07 4.67
CA SER A 132 -5.06 12.35 4.99
C SER A 132 -5.11 11.76 6.40
N SER A 133 -5.45 12.56 7.41
CA SER A 133 -5.45 12.12 8.82
C SER A 133 -6.57 11.12 9.13
N GLN A 134 -7.78 11.34 8.59
CA GLN A 134 -8.95 10.54 8.93
C GLN A 134 -9.08 9.27 8.09
N LYS A 135 -8.66 9.28 6.82
CA LYS A 135 -8.84 8.16 5.90
C LYS A 135 -7.55 7.40 5.61
N ILE A 136 -6.45 8.09 5.30
CA ILE A 136 -5.22 7.44 4.84
C ILE A 136 -4.36 6.97 6.02
N THR A 137 -4.20 7.78 7.05
CA THR A 137 -3.38 7.44 8.22
C THR A 137 -3.80 6.13 8.90
N PRO A 138 -5.10 5.84 9.15
CA PRO A 138 -5.49 4.57 9.75
C PRO A 138 -5.18 3.35 8.87
N ILE A 139 -5.28 3.50 7.53
CA ILE A 139 -4.89 2.44 6.59
C ILE A 139 -3.39 2.17 6.71
N LEU A 140 -2.56 3.21 6.64
CA LEU A 140 -1.11 3.10 6.77
C LEU A 140 -0.67 2.50 8.11
N ASN A 141 -1.27 2.91 9.22
CA ASN A 141 -0.94 2.36 10.53
C ASN A 141 -1.26 0.87 10.62
N ARG A 142 -2.37 0.44 10.00
CA ARG A 142 -2.75 -0.96 9.91
C ARG A 142 -1.74 -1.75 9.06
N LEU A 143 -1.42 -1.25 7.87
CA LEU A 143 -0.44 -1.87 6.97
C LEU A 143 0.93 -1.98 7.62
N LYS A 144 1.44 -0.91 8.24
CA LYS A 144 2.72 -0.92 8.95
C LYS A 144 2.76 -2.00 10.02
N ARG A 145 1.71 -2.08 10.87
CA ARG A 145 1.65 -3.09 11.94
C ARG A 145 1.71 -4.51 11.39
N THR A 146 0.96 -4.82 10.34
CA THR A 146 0.95 -6.16 9.74
C THR A 146 2.26 -6.47 9.03
N THR A 147 2.84 -5.52 8.30
CA THR A 147 4.12 -5.72 7.61
C THR A 147 5.27 -5.92 8.59
N TYR A 148 5.32 -5.17 9.69
CA TYR A 148 6.32 -5.39 10.76
C TYR A 148 6.15 -6.74 11.43
N PHE A 149 4.92 -7.21 11.61
CA PHE A 149 4.67 -8.56 12.15
C PHE A 149 5.22 -9.64 11.22
N PHE A 150 4.97 -9.56 9.91
CA PHE A 150 5.55 -10.49 8.95
C PHE A 150 7.07 -10.38 8.86
N SER A 151 7.63 -9.17 8.93
CA SER A 151 9.09 -8.97 8.98
C SER A 151 9.74 -9.66 10.18
N TYR A 152 9.12 -9.56 11.35
CA TYR A 152 9.59 -10.24 12.54
C TYR A 152 9.56 -11.76 12.41
N ILE A 153 8.46 -12.32 11.90
CA ILE A 153 8.34 -13.78 11.65
C ILE A 153 9.38 -14.23 10.62
N THR A 154 9.56 -13.50 9.53
CA THR A 154 10.55 -13.81 8.49
C THR A 154 11.96 -13.85 9.08
N PHE A 155 12.28 -12.90 9.96
CA PHE A 155 13.58 -12.88 10.64
C PHE A 155 13.78 -14.10 11.55
N LEU A 156 12.77 -14.49 12.32
CA LEU A 156 12.84 -15.70 13.17
C LEU A 156 13.01 -16.97 12.33
N LEU A 157 12.24 -17.12 11.24
CA LEU A 157 12.36 -18.27 10.35
C LEU A 157 13.74 -18.33 9.67
N PHE A 158 14.30 -17.17 9.31
CA PHE A 158 15.66 -17.09 8.78
C PHE A 158 16.71 -17.61 9.78
N LEU A 159 16.58 -17.27 11.05
CA LEU A 159 17.48 -17.81 12.08
C LEU A 159 17.34 -19.32 12.23
N LEU A 160 16.13 -19.86 12.17
CA LEU A 160 15.90 -21.31 12.28
C LEU A 160 16.48 -22.09 11.09
N LEU A 161 16.48 -21.51 9.88
CA LEU A 161 17.07 -22.13 8.69
C LEU A 161 18.62 -22.15 8.71
N ASN A 162 19.25 -21.29 9.52
CA ASN A 162 20.71 -21.19 9.62
C ASN A 162 21.30 -21.91 10.85
N ILE A 163 20.45 -22.55 11.67
CA ILE A 163 20.85 -23.40 12.80
C ILE A 163 20.90 -24.87 12.36
#